data_af39a86a556e10eba7749700024606f3
#
_entry.id   af39a86a556e10eba7749700024606f3
#
_cell.length_a   1.000
_cell.length_b   1.000
_cell.length_c   1.000
_cell.angle_alpha   90.00
_cell.angle_beta   90.00
_cell.angle_gamma   90.00
#
_symmetry.space_group_name_H-M   'P 1'
#
loop_
_entity.id
_entity.type
_entity.pdbx_description
1 polymer ?
#
loop_
_entity_poly.entity_id
_entity_poly.type
_entity_poly.pdbx_seq_one_letter_code
_entity_poly.pdbx_strand_id
1 'polypeptide(L)'
;MKFLSFIFMVCLCLHNFKNTYSKDVCEKPISPEGEVGPIIKIPNQFYFNLEATFEDKKEVTSFVEYYDHPGLRGVITQWENGGSESVYYSFDTNEVFTVKDSVCTVSDLSTDQNSLIIGQPRNGSSVMFSPARMLFLEDRGVYMGTETIRGIPCYHWKSCQEWSVFSAKMNVHWYFAVDNYWSTAQSSNYHIPVRCDVDGIARFTAFHHIYDFFHFRSGLPDDPTIFETPDGVYCPNRKITKQLPSVPLTMSFYTEIVTESFPVVATMKEEYDHLAFLTKFTYTALPLYQKFSANEVVEIHDFLTGVAYVTDTVTGKCKTRPIPHSNLDSTELNPHDVRMATAKHFFEFPKDKYSYEGIKTVRDVKTETWIGTKVDWPKKGSDKSTWEWHYDYGKSVDSQVIKSKAVPVEFNVHLPDESYFFSVFAFSDIQPRIYAYDVSACYLHSDREKFALSITNLIKLYVQQNTDTFKLYVISAISTTIGIRPLRIQNLKVMFGEVEIIVTFDLTDVAPTIGDVKDRLKEKSFSAAVNELRDLLKKEEFIITIFSLTSGEKTAIRPTEMTFDEVLYKTTPRTTYTKGAMAGLGIGMTLLGLIIALAVSIKVLS
;
A
#
# COMPACT_ATOMS: atom_id res chain seq x y z
N MET A 1 18.38 -11.57 27.08
CA MET A 1 18.89 -12.95 27.01
C MET A 1 18.25 -13.79 28.12
N LYS A 2 16.94 -14.01 28.04
CA LYS A 2 16.17 -14.87 28.94
C LYS A 2 14.97 -15.50 28.21
N PHE A 3 15.14 -15.78 26.92
CA PHE A 3 14.16 -16.53 26.18
C PHE A 3 14.69 -17.92 25.92
N LEU A 4 14.39 -18.79 26.77
CA LEU A 4 14.66 -20.20 26.60
C LEU A 4 13.34 -20.94 26.60
N SER A 5 13.03 -21.42 25.41
CA SER A 5 12.30 -22.67 25.17
C SER A 5 11.08 -22.91 26.03
N PHE A 6 9.98 -22.73 25.45
CA PHE A 6 8.65 -22.97 25.93
C PHE A 6 8.40 -24.33 26.59
N ILE A 7 9.13 -25.34 26.24
CA ILE A 7 9.10 -26.65 26.85
C ILE A 7 10.40 -26.97 27.64
N PHE A 8 11.48 -26.20 27.44
CA PHE A 8 12.78 -26.51 28.01
C PHE A 8 13.61 -25.32 28.48
N MET A 9 13.09 -24.50 29.35
CA MET A 9 13.95 -23.67 30.18
C MET A 9 14.40 -24.44 31.41
N VAL A 10 15.00 -25.60 31.17
CA VAL A 10 15.71 -26.33 32.22
C VAL A 10 17.20 -26.05 32.11
N CYS A 11 17.71 -25.39 33.13
CA CYS A 11 19.12 -25.29 33.48
C CYS A 11 19.95 -24.17 32.89
N LEU A 12 19.97 -23.06 33.58
CA LEU A 12 21.23 -22.37 33.92
C LEU A 12 21.08 -21.64 35.25
N CYS A 13 21.01 -22.38 36.34
CA CYS A 13 21.44 -21.93 37.67
C CYS A 13 22.12 -23.08 38.36
N LEU A 14 23.43 -23.20 38.17
CA LEU A 14 24.29 -24.02 39.00
C LEU A 14 24.37 -23.37 40.38
N HIS A 15 23.63 -23.87 41.36
CA HIS A 15 24.03 -23.83 42.75
C HIS A 15 23.62 -25.12 43.43
N ASN A 16 24.66 -25.89 43.79
CA ASN A 16 24.74 -26.92 44.80
C ASN A 16 23.45 -27.38 45.46
N PHE A 17 22.94 -28.54 45.04
CA PHE A 17 22.29 -29.47 45.93
C PHE A 17 22.85 -30.87 45.71
N LYS A 18 23.42 -31.41 46.76
CA LYS A 18 23.82 -32.79 46.86
C LYS A 18 22.61 -33.67 47.13
N ASN A 19 22.56 -34.77 46.41
CA ASN A 19 22.11 -36.10 46.82
C ASN A 19 20.71 -36.62 46.45
N THR A 20 20.85 -37.78 45.80
CA THR A 20 20.03 -38.98 45.93
C THR A 20 18.68 -39.01 45.24
N TYR A 21 18.74 -39.37 43.96
CA TYR A 21 17.69 -40.22 43.39
C TYR A 21 18.29 -41.06 42.26
N SER A 22 18.72 -42.29 42.58
CA SER A 22 18.87 -43.40 41.64
C SER A 22 17.53 -44.16 41.60
N LYS A 23 16.49 -43.55 41.09
CA LYS A 23 15.29 -44.23 40.61
C LYS A 23 15.21 -44.00 39.11
N ASP A 24 14.95 -45.06 38.32
CA ASP A 24 14.62 -44.91 36.91
C ASP A 24 13.41 -43.93 36.79
N VAL A 25 13.66 -42.73 36.33
CA VAL A 25 12.69 -41.63 36.30
C VAL A 25 11.53 -41.95 35.37
N CYS A 26 11.71 -42.93 34.51
CA CYS A 26 10.78 -43.28 33.45
C CYS A 26 10.59 -44.80 33.44
N GLU A 27 9.58 -45.29 34.10
CA GLU A 27 9.13 -46.68 33.92
C GLU A 27 8.23 -46.74 32.68
N LYS A 28 8.46 -47.74 31.79
CA LYS A 28 7.55 -47.98 30.67
C LYS A 28 6.15 -48.25 31.25
N PRO A 29 5.18 -47.43 30.91
CA PRO A 29 3.83 -47.57 31.44
C PRO A 29 3.23 -48.91 30.97
N ILE A 30 2.51 -49.58 31.88
CA ILE A 30 1.78 -50.82 31.58
C ILE A 30 0.30 -50.40 31.37
N SER A 31 -0.27 -50.83 30.23
CA SER A 31 -1.71 -50.61 29.98
C SER A 31 -2.57 -51.37 31.00
N PRO A 32 -3.65 -50.76 31.53
CA PRO A 32 -4.65 -51.51 32.26
C PRO A 32 -5.18 -52.65 31.37
N GLU A 33 -5.38 -53.83 31.95
CA GLU A 33 -5.84 -55.01 31.21
C GLU A 33 -7.20 -54.73 30.49
N GLY A 34 -7.21 -54.87 29.16
CA GLY A 34 -8.43 -54.85 28.36
C GLY A 34 -8.89 -53.49 27.82
N GLU A 35 -8.21 -52.39 28.12
CA GLU A 35 -8.60 -51.06 27.61
C GLU A 35 -7.81 -50.68 26.36
N VAL A 36 -8.53 -50.32 25.29
CA VAL A 36 -7.97 -49.79 24.04
C VAL A 36 -8.40 -48.31 23.92
N GLY A 37 -7.40 -47.41 23.97
CA GLY A 37 -7.65 -45.99 23.84
C GLY A 37 -8.00 -45.55 22.41
N PRO A 38 -8.63 -44.41 22.22
CA PRO A 38 -8.96 -43.85 20.91
C PRO A 38 -7.68 -43.49 20.13
N ILE A 39 -7.78 -43.48 18.82
CA ILE A 39 -6.72 -42.93 17.96
C ILE A 39 -6.81 -41.40 18.00
N ILE A 40 -5.86 -40.75 18.66
CA ILE A 40 -5.81 -39.32 18.76
C ILE A 40 -5.59 -38.69 17.38
N LYS A 41 -6.49 -37.79 16.97
CA LYS A 41 -6.45 -37.02 15.72
C LYS A 41 -6.28 -35.56 16.03
N ILE A 42 -5.23 -34.96 15.52
CA ILE A 42 -4.91 -33.52 15.66
C ILE A 42 -4.99 -32.87 14.28
N PRO A 43 -5.56 -31.66 14.16
CA PRO A 43 -5.59 -30.93 12.90
C PRO A 43 -4.20 -30.49 12.43
N ASN A 44 -4.03 -30.26 11.13
CA ASN A 44 -2.77 -29.75 10.57
C ASN A 44 -2.59 -28.24 10.78
N GLN A 45 -3.64 -27.57 11.19
CA GLN A 45 -3.67 -26.15 11.50
C GLN A 45 -4.50 -25.96 12.77
N PHE A 46 -3.98 -25.22 13.73
CA PHE A 46 -4.68 -24.94 14.97
C PHE A 46 -4.06 -23.76 15.71
N TYR A 47 -4.79 -23.23 16.67
CA TYR A 47 -4.29 -22.27 17.64
C TYR A 47 -4.93 -22.49 18.99
N PHE A 48 -4.24 -22.06 20.04
CA PHE A 48 -4.71 -22.18 21.41
C PHE A 48 -4.04 -21.19 22.36
N ASN A 49 -4.65 -20.97 23.49
CA ASN A 49 -4.04 -20.32 24.64
C ASN A 49 -3.46 -21.40 25.55
N LEU A 50 -2.29 -21.17 26.11
CA LEU A 50 -1.60 -22.09 27.01
C LEU A 50 -1.21 -21.36 28.29
N GLU A 51 -1.44 -22.02 29.42
CA GLU A 51 -0.87 -21.65 30.72
C GLU A 51 0.14 -22.73 31.12
N ALA A 52 1.40 -22.33 31.30
CA ALA A 52 2.47 -23.20 31.74
C ALA A 52 2.79 -22.89 33.18
N THR A 53 2.62 -23.90 34.07
CA THR A 53 3.00 -23.86 35.47
C THR A 53 4.30 -24.63 35.65
N PHE A 54 5.34 -23.94 36.07
CA PHE A 54 6.65 -24.51 36.38
C PHE A 54 6.76 -24.68 37.89
N GLU A 55 6.39 -25.87 38.42
CA GLU A 55 6.32 -26.09 39.87
C GLU A 55 7.71 -26.03 40.53
N ASP A 56 8.75 -26.48 39.82
CA ASP A 56 10.13 -26.41 40.27
C ASP A 56 10.65 -24.97 40.43
N LYS A 57 10.08 -24.00 39.66
CA LYS A 57 10.42 -22.57 39.69
C LYS A 57 9.41 -21.73 40.44
N LYS A 58 8.23 -22.26 40.73
CA LYS A 58 7.06 -21.54 41.28
C LYS A 58 6.63 -20.36 40.39
N GLU A 59 6.63 -20.60 39.08
CA GLU A 59 6.34 -19.59 38.03
C GLU A 59 5.18 -20.08 37.16
N VAL A 60 4.33 -19.15 36.75
CA VAL A 60 3.25 -19.38 35.78
C VAL A 60 3.40 -18.40 34.64
N THR A 61 3.32 -18.88 33.41
CA THR A 61 3.45 -18.06 32.21
C THR A 61 2.34 -18.39 31.22
N SER A 62 1.78 -17.37 30.58
CA SER A 62 0.73 -17.53 29.60
C SER A 62 1.24 -17.26 28.20
N PHE A 63 0.68 -18.00 27.24
CA PHE A 63 1.10 -17.98 25.85
C PHE A 63 -0.10 -18.13 24.90
N VAL A 64 0.06 -17.63 23.67
CA VAL A 64 -0.79 -18.02 22.53
C VAL A 64 0.10 -18.63 21.48
N GLU A 65 -0.33 -19.74 20.94
CA GLU A 65 0.38 -20.42 19.86
C GLU A 65 -0.53 -20.59 18.65
N TYR A 66 0.04 -20.29 17.47
CA TYR A 66 -0.56 -20.48 16.16
C TYR A 66 0.33 -21.42 15.35
N TYR A 67 -0.27 -22.47 14.81
CA TYR A 67 0.44 -23.54 14.11
C TYR A 67 -0.19 -23.79 12.74
N ASP A 68 0.60 -23.62 11.67
CA ASP A 68 0.18 -23.81 10.27
C ASP A 68 1.18 -24.72 9.55
N HIS A 69 0.99 -26.04 9.65
CA HIS A 69 1.88 -27.01 9.03
C HIS A 69 1.88 -26.95 7.49
N PRO A 70 0.73 -26.82 6.78
CA PRO A 70 0.71 -26.61 5.33
C PRO A 70 1.40 -25.33 4.89
N GLY A 71 1.29 -24.26 5.69
CA GLY A 71 1.94 -22.98 5.44
C GLY A 71 3.40 -22.92 5.90
N LEU A 72 3.93 -24.00 6.51
CA LEU A 72 5.30 -24.10 7.03
C LEU A 72 5.67 -22.94 7.98
N ARG A 73 4.75 -22.56 8.86
CA ARG A 73 4.91 -21.41 9.75
C ARG A 73 4.23 -21.62 11.10
N GLY A 74 4.71 -20.91 12.09
CA GLY A 74 4.10 -20.87 13.41
C GLY A 74 4.43 -19.57 14.13
N VAL A 75 3.60 -19.20 15.12
CA VAL A 75 3.83 -18.02 15.95
C VAL A 75 3.55 -18.38 17.40
N ILE A 76 4.44 -17.94 18.28
CA ILE A 76 4.28 -18.07 19.72
C ILE A 76 4.39 -16.67 20.32
N THR A 77 3.37 -16.22 21.03
CA THR A 77 3.39 -14.95 21.76
C THR A 77 3.30 -15.21 23.25
N GLN A 78 4.23 -14.66 24.00
CA GLN A 78 4.28 -14.70 25.47
C GLN A 78 4.02 -13.31 26.04
N TRP A 79 3.33 -13.26 27.19
CA TRP A 79 3.18 -12.05 27.98
C TRP A 79 3.95 -12.19 29.29
N GLU A 80 4.84 -11.26 29.56
CA GLU A 80 5.65 -11.20 30.76
C GLU A 80 5.77 -9.74 31.24
N ASN A 81 5.52 -9.49 32.51
CA ASN A 81 5.73 -8.17 33.18
C ASN A 81 5.09 -6.96 32.44
N GLY A 82 3.94 -7.16 31.80
CA GLY A 82 3.21 -6.10 31.08
C GLY A 82 3.69 -5.84 29.66
N GLY A 83 4.72 -6.57 29.17
CA GLY A 83 5.16 -6.59 27.78
C GLY A 83 4.79 -7.88 27.08
N SER A 84 4.92 -7.91 25.76
CA SER A 84 4.79 -9.13 24.95
C SER A 84 6.05 -9.38 24.14
N GLU A 85 6.34 -10.66 23.95
CA GLU A 85 7.39 -11.10 23.03
C GLU A 85 6.78 -12.14 22.10
N SER A 86 6.89 -11.89 20.79
CA SER A 86 6.38 -12.78 19.75
C SER A 86 7.52 -13.39 18.96
N VAL A 87 7.45 -14.70 18.75
CA VAL A 87 8.42 -15.46 17.97
C VAL A 87 7.71 -16.03 16.75
N TYR A 88 8.14 -15.63 15.57
CA TYR A 88 7.61 -16.04 14.27
C TYR A 88 8.57 -17.05 13.65
N TYR A 89 8.08 -18.21 13.32
CA TYR A 89 8.84 -19.29 12.69
C TYR A 89 8.47 -19.42 11.22
N SER A 90 9.44 -19.27 10.33
CA SER A 90 9.28 -19.46 8.89
C SER A 90 10.19 -20.59 8.41
N PHE A 91 9.61 -21.77 8.19
CA PHE A 91 10.35 -22.93 7.67
C PHE A 91 10.61 -22.83 6.17
N ASP A 92 9.82 -22.04 5.46
CA ASP A 92 10.02 -21.75 4.03
C ASP A 92 11.30 -20.94 3.80
N THR A 93 11.57 -19.96 4.67
CA THR A 93 12.77 -19.11 4.58
C THR A 93 13.91 -19.58 5.47
N ASN A 94 13.68 -20.57 6.33
CA ASN A 94 14.60 -21.04 7.37
C ASN A 94 15.04 -19.91 8.32
N GLU A 95 14.09 -19.03 8.70
CA GLU A 95 14.31 -17.89 9.59
C GLU A 95 13.37 -17.92 10.79
N VAL A 96 13.83 -17.38 11.90
CA VAL A 96 13.01 -17.07 13.06
C VAL A 96 13.15 -15.59 13.41
N PHE A 97 12.01 -14.95 13.63
CA PHE A 97 11.93 -13.54 14.01
C PHE A 97 11.45 -13.44 15.44
N THR A 98 12.23 -12.79 16.29
CA THR A 98 11.81 -12.48 17.66
C THR A 98 11.55 -10.98 17.77
N VAL A 99 10.31 -10.62 18.05
CA VAL A 99 9.86 -9.24 18.20
C VAL A 99 9.53 -8.99 19.67
N LYS A 100 10.23 -8.03 20.26
CA LYS A 100 10.01 -7.55 21.62
C LYS A 100 10.17 -6.04 21.67
N ASP A 101 9.20 -5.34 22.28
CA ASP A 101 9.22 -3.88 22.42
C ASP A 101 9.50 -3.16 21.07
N SER A 102 8.85 -3.63 19.98
CA SER A 102 9.04 -3.15 18.61
C SER A 102 10.47 -3.33 18.05
N VAL A 103 11.30 -4.11 18.69
CA VAL A 103 12.64 -4.47 18.21
C VAL A 103 12.61 -5.89 17.67
N CYS A 104 13.01 -6.07 16.41
CA CYS A 104 13.09 -7.37 15.78
C CYS A 104 14.53 -7.87 15.72
N THR A 105 14.73 -9.16 16.04
CA THR A 105 15.96 -9.89 15.80
C THR A 105 15.68 -11.08 14.90
N VAL A 106 16.59 -11.36 13.97
CA VAL A 106 16.47 -12.48 13.01
C VAL A 106 17.59 -13.47 13.28
N SER A 107 17.23 -14.72 13.39
CA SER A 107 18.17 -15.84 13.52
C SER A 107 17.87 -16.95 12.52
N ASP A 108 18.84 -17.82 12.33
CA ASP A 108 18.69 -19.01 11.49
C ASP A 108 17.90 -20.08 12.25
N LEU A 109 16.81 -20.54 11.65
CA LEU A 109 15.95 -21.55 12.24
C LEU A 109 16.70 -22.85 12.57
N SER A 110 17.71 -23.23 11.79
CA SER A 110 18.51 -24.46 12.02
C SER A 110 19.50 -24.34 13.17
N THR A 111 19.83 -23.13 13.59
CA THR A 111 20.79 -22.87 14.69
C THR A 111 20.12 -22.31 15.94
N ASP A 112 18.87 -21.83 15.83
CA ASP A 112 18.11 -21.32 16.95
C ASP A 112 17.58 -22.44 17.83
N GLN A 113 17.92 -22.41 19.13
CA GLN A 113 17.45 -23.42 20.06
C GLN A 113 15.93 -23.39 20.27
N ASN A 114 15.31 -22.24 20.12
CA ASN A 114 13.86 -22.13 20.27
C ASN A 114 13.12 -22.82 19.13
N SER A 115 13.75 -22.95 17.95
CA SER A 115 13.16 -23.66 16.81
C SER A 115 12.90 -25.16 17.11
N LEU A 116 13.55 -25.73 18.14
CA LEU A 116 13.32 -27.10 18.54
C LEU A 116 11.92 -27.37 19.12
N ILE A 117 11.16 -26.33 19.41
CA ILE A 117 9.77 -26.43 19.88
C ILE A 117 8.86 -26.96 18.78
N ILE A 118 8.95 -26.37 17.59
CA ILE A 118 8.03 -26.66 16.48
C ILE A 118 8.72 -27.34 15.29
N GLY A 119 10.02 -27.60 15.37
CA GLY A 119 10.78 -28.20 14.30
C GLY A 119 12.11 -28.83 14.77
N GLN A 120 12.86 -29.37 13.83
CA GLN A 120 14.18 -29.93 14.07
C GLN A 120 15.16 -29.58 12.95
N PRO A 121 16.43 -29.33 13.26
CA PRO A 121 17.47 -29.15 12.25
C PRO A 121 17.64 -30.43 11.41
N ARG A 122 17.77 -30.26 10.09
CA ARG A 122 18.04 -31.34 9.15
C ARG A 122 18.88 -30.84 7.99
N ASN A 123 20.14 -31.31 7.88
CA ASN A 123 21.04 -31.00 6.75
C ASN A 123 21.17 -29.52 6.43
N GLY A 124 21.35 -28.66 7.43
CA GLY A 124 21.51 -27.20 7.25
C GLY A 124 20.22 -26.40 7.05
N SER A 125 19.07 -27.04 7.12
CA SER A 125 17.76 -26.42 7.20
C SER A 125 16.98 -26.95 8.39
N SER A 126 15.79 -26.48 8.65
CA SER A 126 14.88 -27.02 9.66
C SER A 126 13.63 -27.59 9.01
N VAL A 127 13.12 -28.67 9.60
CA VAL A 127 11.85 -29.27 9.18
C VAL A 127 10.85 -29.09 10.31
N MET A 128 9.69 -28.53 9.94
CA MET A 128 8.58 -28.36 10.87
C MET A 128 8.09 -29.73 11.36
N PHE A 129 7.80 -29.86 12.64
CA PHE A 129 7.21 -31.08 13.18
C PHE A 129 5.83 -31.31 12.57
N SER A 130 5.43 -32.57 12.41
CA SER A 130 4.03 -32.91 12.21
C SER A 130 3.21 -32.55 13.47
N PRO A 131 1.91 -32.30 13.36
CA PRO A 131 1.07 -32.04 14.54
C PRO A 131 1.15 -33.11 15.60
N ALA A 132 1.22 -34.36 15.19
CA ALA A 132 1.38 -35.49 16.11
C ALA A 132 2.74 -35.47 16.84
N ARG A 133 3.81 -35.10 16.16
CA ARG A 133 5.14 -34.99 16.75
C ARG A 133 5.25 -33.78 17.67
N MET A 134 4.67 -32.66 17.28
CA MET A 134 4.64 -31.45 18.10
C MET A 134 3.99 -31.73 19.47
N LEU A 135 2.92 -32.52 19.50
CA LEU A 135 2.24 -32.93 20.72
C LEU A 135 2.78 -34.28 21.26
N PHE A 136 3.99 -34.69 20.89
CA PHE A 136 4.66 -35.91 21.39
C PHE A 136 3.85 -37.23 21.24
N LEU A 137 3.00 -37.32 20.23
CA LEU A 137 2.11 -38.45 19.98
C LEU A 137 2.75 -39.52 19.06
N GLU A 138 3.91 -39.24 18.46
CA GLU A 138 4.59 -40.20 17.56
C GLU A 138 5.11 -41.43 18.34
N ASP A 139 5.64 -41.22 19.54
CA ASP A 139 5.91 -42.30 20.49
C ASP A 139 4.65 -42.60 21.28
N ARG A 140 3.77 -43.35 20.67
CA ARG A 140 2.46 -43.68 21.23
C ARG A 140 2.63 -44.15 22.67
N GLY A 141 2.28 -43.28 23.59
CA GLY A 141 2.15 -43.61 24.98
C GLY A 141 1.16 -44.77 25.17
N VAL A 142 1.11 -45.26 26.35
CA VAL A 142 0.13 -46.25 26.77
C VAL A 142 -1.13 -45.53 27.23
N TYR A 143 -2.27 -45.98 26.78
CA TYR A 143 -3.56 -45.52 27.27
C TYR A 143 -3.77 -45.95 28.72
N MET A 144 -4.10 -45.02 29.59
CA MET A 144 -4.23 -45.24 31.05
C MET A 144 -5.68 -45.19 31.52
N GLY A 145 -6.65 -45.09 30.59
CA GLY A 145 -8.06 -44.94 30.92
C GLY A 145 -8.55 -43.47 30.83
N THR A 146 -9.64 -43.19 31.52
CA THR A 146 -10.23 -41.84 31.58
C THR A 146 -9.99 -41.20 32.94
N GLU A 147 -9.64 -39.90 32.94
CA GLU A 147 -9.42 -39.11 34.15
C GLU A 147 -10.10 -37.74 34.01
N THR A 148 -10.48 -37.13 35.12
CA THR A 148 -11.13 -35.80 35.09
C THR A 148 -10.11 -34.71 35.40
N ILE A 149 -9.87 -33.81 34.43
CA ILE A 149 -8.97 -32.66 34.52
C ILE A 149 -9.78 -31.38 34.48
N ARG A 150 -9.68 -30.53 35.49
CA ARG A 150 -10.45 -29.27 35.59
C ARG A 150 -11.97 -29.47 35.40
N GLY A 151 -12.50 -30.63 35.84
CA GLY A 151 -13.90 -31.00 35.65
C GLY A 151 -14.26 -31.54 34.26
N ILE A 152 -13.28 -31.71 33.37
CA ILE A 152 -13.43 -32.22 32.02
C ILE A 152 -13.00 -33.71 32.01
N PRO A 153 -13.85 -34.67 31.63
CA PRO A 153 -13.44 -36.06 31.41
C PRO A 153 -12.48 -36.14 30.24
N CYS A 154 -11.35 -36.75 30.43
CA CYS A 154 -10.26 -36.81 29.46
C CYS A 154 -9.77 -38.23 29.25
N TYR A 155 -9.43 -38.56 28.01
CA TYR A 155 -8.59 -39.71 27.69
C TYR A 155 -7.17 -39.43 28.19
N HIS A 156 -6.61 -40.33 29.04
CA HIS A 156 -5.29 -40.19 29.60
C HIS A 156 -4.29 -41.11 28.88
N TRP A 157 -3.20 -40.52 28.41
CA TRP A 157 -2.09 -41.22 27.76
C TRP A 157 -0.80 -40.93 28.50
N LYS A 158 0.04 -41.96 28.73
CA LYS A 158 1.33 -41.83 29.39
C LYS A 158 2.44 -42.35 28.49
N SER A 159 3.51 -41.59 28.35
CA SER A 159 4.74 -42.04 27.66
C SER A 159 5.98 -41.73 28.49
N CYS A 160 7.04 -42.52 28.29
CA CYS A 160 8.38 -42.23 28.77
C CYS A 160 9.20 -41.71 27.59
N GLN A 161 9.76 -40.51 27.68
CA GLN A 161 10.51 -39.90 26.60
C GLN A 161 11.93 -39.52 27.01
N GLU A 162 12.85 -39.61 26.07
CA GLU A 162 14.25 -39.22 26.24
C GLU A 162 14.61 -38.16 25.19
N TRP A 163 15.08 -37.00 25.67
CA TRP A 163 15.55 -35.91 24.80
C TRP A 163 17.05 -35.74 24.97
N SER A 164 17.80 -36.34 24.05
CA SER A 164 19.26 -36.35 24.09
C SER A 164 19.87 -34.95 24.05
N VAL A 165 19.28 -34.02 23.32
CA VAL A 165 19.75 -32.63 23.20
C VAL A 165 19.82 -31.93 24.56
N PHE A 166 18.88 -32.23 25.45
CA PHE A 166 18.81 -31.62 26.79
C PHE A 166 19.25 -32.59 27.89
N SER A 167 19.68 -33.78 27.51
CA SER A 167 19.98 -34.87 28.48
C SER A 167 18.81 -35.02 29.46
N ALA A 168 17.59 -35.00 28.93
CA ALA A 168 16.37 -35.11 29.72
C ALA A 168 15.71 -36.47 29.53
N LYS A 169 15.21 -37.04 30.66
CA LYS A 169 14.37 -38.22 30.70
C LYS A 169 13.13 -37.92 31.52
N MET A 170 11.93 -38.14 30.94
CA MET A 170 10.69 -37.65 31.52
C MET A 170 9.49 -38.54 31.25
N ASN A 171 8.55 -38.52 32.17
CA ASN A 171 7.18 -38.96 31.94
C ASN A 171 6.40 -37.84 31.30
N VAL A 172 5.59 -38.16 30.32
CA VAL A 172 4.68 -37.21 29.65
C VAL A 172 3.28 -37.77 29.75
N HIS A 173 2.39 -37.04 30.39
CA HIS A 173 0.99 -37.37 30.56
C HIS A 173 0.16 -36.44 29.69
N TRP A 174 -0.56 -36.98 28.71
CA TRP A 174 -1.47 -36.26 27.86
C TRP A 174 -2.91 -36.54 28.22
N TYR A 175 -3.71 -35.46 28.25
CA TYR A 175 -5.14 -35.49 28.54
C TYR A 175 -5.89 -34.83 27.41
N PHE A 176 -6.73 -35.60 26.71
CA PHE A 176 -7.59 -35.14 25.63
C PHE A 176 -9.03 -35.26 26.05
N ALA A 177 -9.86 -34.24 25.79
CA ALA A 177 -11.29 -34.30 26.10
C ALA A 177 -11.95 -35.53 25.49
N VAL A 178 -12.83 -36.19 26.26
CA VAL A 178 -13.61 -37.32 25.77
C VAL A 178 -14.55 -36.85 24.62
N ASP A 179 -14.76 -37.72 23.64
CA ASP A 179 -15.61 -37.44 22.47
C ASP A 179 -16.98 -36.90 22.88
N ASN A 180 -17.44 -35.91 22.12
CA ASN A 180 -18.72 -35.19 22.33
C ASN A 180 -18.84 -34.40 23.65
N TYR A 181 -17.81 -34.33 24.49
CA TYR A 181 -17.84 -33.53 25.70
C TYR A 181 -17.50 -32.04 25.44
N TRP A 182 -16.80 -31.75 24.36
CA TRP A 182 -16.43 -30.40 24.00
C TRP A 182 -17.41 -29.79 23.00
N SER A 183 -17.99 -28.63 23.31
CA SER A 183 -19.16 -28.08 22.60
C SER A 183 -18.85 -27.29 21.32
N THR A 184 -17.65 -27.35 20.76
CA THR A 184 -17.36 -26.65 19.51
C THR A 184 -17.75 -27.49 18.30
N ALA A 185 -18.33 -26.89 17.26
CA ALA A 185 -18.72 -27.55 16.01
C ALA A 185 -17.56 -28.26 15.29
N GLN A 186 -16.33 -27.87 15.60
CA GLN A 186 -15.11 -28.43 15.02
C GLN A 186 -14.58 -29.67 15.76
N SER A 187 -15.06 -29.93 16.97
CA SER A 187 -14.56 -31.00 17.84
C SER A 187 -15.01 -32.41 17.42
N SER A 188 -15.94 -32.56 16.48
CA SER A 188 -16.40 -33.87 16.03
C SER A 188 -15.36 -34.69 15.25
N ASN A 189 -14.30 -34.07 14.75
CA ASN A 189 -13.28 -34.70 13.90
C ASN A 189 -11.90 -34.80 14.56
N TYR A 190 -11.65 -34.05 15.64
CA TYR A 190 -10.35 -33.93 16.27
C TYR A 190 -10.47 -34.02 17.79
N HIS A 191 -9.41 -34.53 18.44
CA HIS A 191 -9.32 -34.58 19.87
C HIS A 191 -8.74 -33.25 20.40
N ILE A 192 -9.38 -32.71 21.42
CA ILE A 192 -8.99 -31.42 22.02
C ILE A 192 -8.02 -31.69 23.17
N PRO A 193 -6.77 -31.17 23.12
CA PRO A 193 -5.86 -31.24 24.26
C PRO A 193 -6.39 -30.37 25.41
N VAL A 194 -6.37 -30.93 26.62
CA VAL A 194 -6.81 -30.25 27.84
C VAL A 194 -5.62 -29.94 28.74
N ARG A 195 -4.72 -30.91 28.89
CA ARG A 195 -3.51 -30.78 29.69
C ARG A 195 -2.39 -31.68 29.16
N CYS A 196 -1.15 -31.18 29.26
CA CYS A 196 0.06 -31.99 29.23
C CYS A 196 0.81 -31.80 30.54
N ASP A 197 1.07 -32.88 31.26
CA ASP A 197 1.78 -32.87 32.52
C ASP A 197 3.10 -33.63 32.33
N VAL A 198 4.22 -32.98 32.67
CA VAL A 198 5.56 -33.50 32.38
C VAL A 198 6.44 -33.45 33.63
N ASP A 199 6.84 -34.61 34.13
CA ASP A 199 7.79 -34.71 35.23
C ASP A 199 9.04 -35.47 34.81
N GLY A 200 10.19 -35.07 35.30
CA GLY A 200 11.44 -35.74 34.87
C GLY A 200 12.71 -35.20 35.49
N ILE A 201 13.81 -35.63 34.90
CA ILE A 201 15.16 -35.14 35.21
C ILE A 201 15.81 -34.62 33.92
N ALA A 202 16.35 -33.42 33.96
CA ALA A 202 17.18 -32.86 32.92
C ALA A 202 18.52 -32.39 33.51
N ARG A 203 19.66 -32.87 32.95
CA ARG A 203 21.00 -32.52 33.44
C ARG A 203 21.13 -32.64 34.96
N PHE A 204 20.58 -33.73 35.56
CA PHE A 204 20.59 -34.04 37.00
C PHE A 204 19.66 -33.16 37.87
N THR A 205 18.83 -32.32 37.29
CA THR A 205 17.84 -31.51 38.02
C THR A 205 16.43 -32.05 37.74
N ALA A 206 15.68 -32.34 38.82
CA ALA A 206 14.28 -32.71 38.71
C ALA A 206 13.44 -31.49 38.32
N PHE A 207 12.42 -31.71 37.50
CA PHE A 207 11.45 -30.69 37.10
C PHE A 207 10.04 -31.27 37.03
N HIS A 208 9.06 -30.41 37.21
CA HIS A 208 7.65 -30.71 37.00
C HIS A 208 6.95 -29.51 36.35
N HIS A 209 6.41 -29.73 35.16
CA HIS A 209 5.77 -28.70 34.34
C HIS A 209 4.38 -29.13 33.95
N ILE A 210 3.37 -28.27 34.16
CA ILE A 210 1.99 -28.49 33.78
C ILE A 210 1.62 -27.50 32.71
N TYR A 211 1.10 -27.96 31.59
CA TYR A 211 0.66 -27.17 30.45
C TYR A 211 -0.84 -27.34 30.30
N ASP A 212 -1.61 -26.33 30.67
CA ASP A 212 -3.06 -26.30 30.53
C ASP A 212 -3.48 -25.60 29.26
N PHE A 213 -4.19 -26.32 28.38
CA PHE A 213 -4.66 -25.82 27.10
C PHE A 213 -6.05 -25.21 27.25
N PHE A 214 -6.20 -23.99 26.73
CA PHE A 214 -7.45 -23.25 26.70
C PHE A 214 -7.76 -22.82 25.27
N HIS A 215 -9.04 -22.67 24.96
CA HIS A 215 -9.49 -22.09 23.69
C HIS A 215 -8.88 -22.74 22.44
N PHE A 216 -8.66 -24.05 22.48
CA PHE A 216 -8.15 -24.79 21.31
C PHE A 216 -9.13 -24.69 20.13
N ARG A 217 -8.61 -24.31 18.98
CA ARG A 217 -9.36 -24.19 17.71
C ARG A 217 -8.59 -24.89 16.59
N SER A 218 -9.31 -25.68 15.79
CA SER A 218 -8.78 -26.23 14.52
C SER A 218 -8.95 -25.21 13.41
N GLY A 219 -8.00 -25.19 12.45
CA GLY A 219 -7.96 -24.25 11.35
C GLY A 219 -7.08 -23.04 11.64
N LEU A 220 -7.06 -22.11 10.69
CA LEU A 220 -6.37 -20.83 10.83
C LEU A 220 -7.26 -19.81 11.56
N PRO A 221 -6.67 -18.82 12.24
CA PRO A 221 -7.41 -17.68 12.75
C PRO A 221 -8.04 -16.89 11.61
N ASP A 222 -9.11 -16.14 11.91
CA ASP A 222 -9.81 -15.30 10.94
C ASP A 222 -8.90 -14.17 10.41
N ASP A 223 -7.98 -13.69 11.25
CA ASP A 223 -6.99 -12.69 10.88
C ASP A 223 -5.72 -13.37 10.32
N PRO A 224 -5.45 -13.27 9.02
CA PRO A 224 -4.28 -13.87 8.39
C PRO A 224 -2.97 -13.17 8.75
N THR A 225 -3.01 -11.93 9.26
CA THR A 225 -1.83 -11.12 9.59
C THR A 225 -1.10 -11.60 10.84
N ILE A 226 -1.71 -12.47 11.63
CA ILE A 226 -1.11 -13.07 12.84
C ILE A 226 0.25 -13.74 12.56
N PHE A 227 0.45 -14.28 11.35
CA PHE A 227 1.72 -14.88 10.94
C PHE A 227 2.72 -13.90 10.33
N GLU A 228 2.37 -12.62 10.27
CA GLU A 228 3.19 -11.56 9.72
C GLU A 228 3.86 -10.79 10.86
N THR A 229 5.06 -10.25 10.62
CA THR A 229 5.69 -9.33 11.59
C THR A 229 4.84 -8.09 11.73
N PRO A 230 4.74 -7.49 12.93
CA PRO A 230 3.92 -6.29 13.13
C PRO A 230 4.34 -5.15 12.19
N ASP A 231 3.38 -4.31 11.80
CA ASP A 231 3.65 -3.16 10.96
C ASP A 231 4.63 -2.20 11.63
N GLY A 232 5.50 -1.59 10.82
CA GLY A 232 6.53 -0.68 11.30
C GLY A 232 7.72 -1.34 12.00
N VAL A 233 7.74 -2.65 12.16
CA VAL A 233 8.83 -3.37 12.80
C VAL A 233 9.85 -3.84 11.76
N TYR A 234 11.02 -3.20 11.75
CA TYR A 234 12.11 -3.54 10.85
C TYR A 234 12.94 -4.72 11.39
N CYS A 235 12.99 -5.82 10.61
CA CYS A 235 13.78 -7.00 10.90
C CYS A 235 15.08 -7.00 10.07
N PRO A 236 16.26 -6.72 10.67
CA PRO A 236 17.53 -6.67 9.95
C PRO A 236 18.05 -8.06 9.60
N ASN A 237 18.94 -8.12 8.59
CA ASN A 237 19.69 -9.34 8.23
C ASN A 237 18.83 -10.51 7.73
N ARG A 238 17.72 -10.20 7.02
CA ARG A 238 16.90 -11.23 6.35
C ARG A 238 17.72 -12.01 5.33
N LYS A 239 17.49 -13.32 5.23
CA LYS A 239 18.13 -14.19 4.22
C LYS A 239 17.55 -13.98 2.83
N ILE A 240 16.24 -13.82 2.74
CA ILE A 240 15.59 -13.52 1.48
C ILE A 240 15.81 -12.06 1.16
N THR A 241 16.46 -11.83 0.02
CA THR A 241 16.67 -10.49 -0.52
C THR A 241 15.95 -10.38 -1.86
N LYS A 242 15.17 -9.33 -2.03
CA LYS A 242 14.55 -8.97 -3.29
C LYS A 242 14.77 -7.48 -3.52
N GLN A 243 15.14 -7.14 -4.77
CA GLN A 243 15.33 -5.74 -5.11
C GLN A 243 13.98 -5.02 -5.14
N LEU A 244 13.98 -3.77 -4.70
CA LEU A 244 12.84 -2.88 -4.86
C LEU A 244 12.38 -2.84 -6.32
N PRO A 245 11.07 -2.74 -6.58
CA PRO A 245 10.54 -2.56 -7.91
C PRO A 245 11.13 -1.34 -8.61
N SER A 246 11.25 -1.41 -9.93
CA SER A 246 11.66 -0.26 -10.73
C SER A 246 10.53 0.77 -10.76
N VAL A 247 10.85 2.02 -10.44
CA VAL A 247 9.89 3.13 -10.52
C VAL A 247 9.90 3.70 -11.94
N PRO A 248 8.74 3.91 -12.58
CA PRO A 248 8.64 4.49 -13.92
C PRO A 248 9.08 5.96 -13.94
N LEU A 249 9.52 6.44 -15.12
CA LEU A 249 9.90 7.85 -15.32
C LEU A 249 8.68 8.79 -15.39
N THR A 250 7.52 8.24 -15.63
CA THR A 250 6.24 8.96 -15.67
C THR A 250 5.21 8.16 -14.92
N MET A 251 4.40 8.83 -14.10
CA MET A 251 3.35 8.16 -13.33
C MET A 251 2.31 9.14 -12.84
N SER A 252 1.14 8.61 -12.56
CA SER A 252 0.07 9.31 -11.83
C SER A 252 -0.65 8.34 -10.92
N PHE A 253 -1.08 8.82 -9.76
CA PHE A 253 -1.84 8.04 -8.78
C PHE A 253 -2.58 8.98 -7.83
N TYR A 254 -3.51 8.40 -7.09
CA TYR A 254 -4.17 9.05 -5.96
C TYR A 254 -3.65 8.45 -4.68
N THR A 255 -3.56 9.28 -3.65
CA THR A 255 -3.18 8.88 -2.30
C THR A 255 -4.26 9.31 -1.32
N GLU A 256 -4.73 8.39 -0.50
CA GLU A 256 -5.52 8.68 0.69
C GLU A 256 -4.61 8.58 1.90
N ILE A 257 -4.59 9.62 2.73
CA ILE A 257 -3.68 9.75 3.86
C ILE A 257 -4.50 9.73 5.14
N VAL A 258 -4.21 8.76 6.01
CA VAL A 258 -4.80 8.63 7.35
C VAL A 258 -3.68 8.75 8.37
N THR A 259 -3.93 9.46 9.46
CA THR A 259 -3.01 9.57 10.59
C THR A 259 -3.74 9.25 11.89
N GLU A 260 -3.02 8.70 12.85
CA GLU A 260 -3.61 8.39 14.17
C GLU A 260 -3.95 9.65 14.98
N SER A 261 -3.18 10.73 14.79
CA SER A 261 -3.33 11.97 15.57
C SER A 261 -4.47 12.87 15.08
N PHE A 262 -4.88 12.76 13.83
CA PHE A 262 -5.89 13.62 13.22
C PHE A 262 -7.05 12.79 12.67
N PRO A 263 -8.29 13.02 13.13
CA PRO A 263 -9.47 12.32 12.64
C PRO A 263 -9.93 12.86 11.26
N VAL A 264 -9.00 13.18 10.38
CA VAL A 264 -9.27 13.75 9.05
C VAL A 264 -8.53 12.94 8.00
N VAL A 265 -9.26 12.43 7.05
CA VAL A 265 -8.69 11.80 5.85
C VAL A 265 -8.30 12.90 4.88
N ALA A 266 -7.03 12.92 4.46
CA ALA A 266 -6.56 13.78 3.39
C ALA A 266 -6.46 12.99 2.09
N THR A 267 -6.72 13.64 0.96
CA THR A 267 -6.55 13.03 -0.37
C THR A 267 -5.63 13.89 -1.21
N MET A 268 -4.79 13.23 -2.00
CA MET A 268 -3.90 13.89 -2.94
C MET A 268 -3.88 13.12 -4.26
N LYS A 269 -3.87 13.83 -5.38
CA LYS A 269 -3.50 13.28 -6.68
C LYS A 269 -2.11 13.74 -7.03
N GLU A 270 -1.28 12.80 -7.45
CA GLU A 270 0.11 13.05 -7.81
C GLU A 270 0.35 12.68 -9.27
N GLU A 271 0.98 13.57 -10.00
CA GLU A 271 1.38 13.37 -11.40
C GLU A 271 2.86 13.77 -11.52
N TYR A 272 3.69 12.79 -11.88
CA TYR A 272 5.14 12.94 -12.01
C TYR A 272 5.55 12.65 -13.45
N ASP A 273 6.19 13.61 -14.11
CA ASP A 273 6.68 13.50 -15.49
C ASP A 273 8.14 13.95 -15.59
N HIS A 274 9.06 12.97 -15.43
CA HIS A 274 10.49 13.24 -15.56
C HIS A 274 10.90 13.64 -16.98
N LEU A 275 10.15 13.22 -18.00
CA LEU A 275 10.45 13.52 -19.40
C LEU A 275 10.12 14.98 -19.74
N ALA A 276 9.09 15.53 -19.12
CA ALA A 276 8.71 16.93 -19.24
C ALA A 276 9.32 17.84 -18.17
N PHE A 277 9.99 17.28 -17.15
CA PHE A 277 10.46 17.99 -15.95
C PHE A 277 9.35 18.72 -15.21
N LEU A 278 8.18 18.06 -15.09
CA LEU A 278 6.99 18.58 -14.45
C LEU A 278 6.48 17.61 -13.39
N THR A 279 6.01 18.17 -12.28
CA THR A 279 5.15 17.49 -11.32
C THR A 279 3.87 18.28 -11.10
N LYS A 280 2.81 17.58 -10.69
CA LYS A 280 1.55 18.21 -10.34
C LYS A 280 0.93 17.49 -9.17
N PHE A 281 0.54 18.28 -8.18
CA PHE A 281 -0.16 17.84 -6.99
C PHE A 281 -1.53 18.49 -6.93
N THR A 282 -2.58 17.70 -6.70
CA THR A 282 -3.92 18.21 -6.42
C THR A 282 -4.30 17.72 -5.03
N TYR A 283 -4.47 18.63 -4.08
CA TYR A 283 -4.68 18.29 -2.69
C TYR A 283 -5.47 19.36 -1.93
N THR A 284 -6.07 18.94 -0.81
CA THR A 284 -6.60 19.87 0.19
C THR A 284 -5.65 19.87 1.38
N ALA A 285 -5.08 21.02 1.70
CA ALA A 285 -4.16 21.14 2.82
C ALA A 285 -4.86 20.84 4.15
N LEU A 286 -4.20 20.05 5.00
CA LEU A 286 -4.65 19.83 6.37
C LEU A 286 -4.79 21.18 7.12
N PRO A 287 -5.74 21.32 8.06
CA PRO A 287 -6.04 22.60 8.73
C PRO A 287 -4.83 23.34 9.30
N LEU A 288 -3.85 22.62 9.83
CA LEU A 288 -2.61 23.20 10.37
C LEU A 288 -1.64 23.73 9.30
N TYR A 289 -1.80 23.31 8.04
CA TYR A 289 -0.90 23.62 6.92
C TYR A 289 -1.55 24.53 5.85
N GLN A 290 -2.74 25.06 6.10
CA GLN A 290 -3.50 25.90 5.17
C GLN A 290 -2.90 27.32 5.05
N LYS A 291 -1.68 27.42 4.50
CA LYS A 291 -0.98 28.71 4.34
C LYS A 291 -1.50 29.54 3.16
N PHE A 292 -2.08 28.91 2.15
CA PHE A 292 -2.53 29.58 0.93
C PHE A 292 -4.04 29.56 0.77
N SER A 293 -4.68 28.40 0.92
CA SER A 293 -6.13 28.21 0.76
C SER A 293 -6.63 27.07 1.63
N ALA A 294 -7.90 27.18 2.07
CA ALA A 294 -8.64 26.09 2.69
C ALA A 294 -9.36 25.19 1.66
N ASN A 295 -9.36 25.60 0.38
CA ASN A 295 -9.95 24.85 -0.72
C ASN A 295 -8.94 23.84 -1.28
N GLU A 296 -9.40 23.03 -2.23
CA GLU A 296 -8.51 22.20 -3.03
C GLU A 296 -7.56 23.08 -3.84
N VAL A 297 -6.29 22.70 -3.87
CA VAL A 297 -5.21 23.40 -4.53
C VAL A 297 -4.57 22.49 -5.58
N VAL A 298 -4.30 23.07 -6.75
CA VAL A 298 -3.41 22.48 -7.75
C VAL A 298 -2.07 23.18 -7.67
N GLU A 299 -1.02 22.42 -7.39
CA GLU A 299 0.36 22.89 -7.38
C GLU A 299 1.14 22.19 -8.50
N ILE A 300 1.73 22.98 -9.42
CA ILE A 300 2.51 22.49 -10.56
C ILE A 300 3.92 23.01 -10.39
N HIS A 301 4.91 22.10 -10.41
CA HIS A 301 6.31 22.45 -10.38
C HIS A 301 6.93 22.28 -11.77
N ASP A 302 7.52 23.35 -12.27
CA ASP A 302 8.27 23.40 -13.51
C ASP A 302 9.77 23.49 -13.20
N PHE A 303 10.45 22.37 -13.28
CA PHE A 303 11.88 22.26 -12.94
C PHE A 303 12.81 22.82 -14.03
N LEU A 304 12.30 23.15 -15.21
CA LEU A 304 13.08 23.86 -16.23
C LEU A 304 13.19 25.36 -15.92
N THR A 305 12.25 25.92 -15.17
CA THR A 305 12.28 27.33 -14.74
C THR A 305 12.47 27.47 -13.24
N GLY A 306 12.34 26.41 -12.47
CA GLY A 306 12.38 26.41 -11.02
C GLY A 306 11.17 27.04 -10.34
N VAL A 307 10.02 27.13 -11.06
CA VAL A 307 8.81 27.83 -10.61
C VAL A 307 7.72 26.85 -10.20
N ALA A 308 7.14 27.09 -9.02
CA ALA A 308 5.92 26.49 -8.54
C ALA A 308 4.73 27.41 -8.83
N TYR A 309 3.69 26.87 -9.45
CA TYR A 309 2.40 27.51 -9.74
C TYR A 309 1.35 26.90 -8.81
N VAL A 310 0.78 27.71 -7.92
CA VAL A 310 -0.17 27.25 -6.88
C VAL A 310 -1.53 27.90 -7.14
N THR A 311 -2.51 27.13 -7.56
CA THR A 311 -3.84 27.59 -7.93
C THR A 311 -4.90 27.02 -7.00
N ASP A 312 -5.71 27.89 -6.41
CA ASP A 312 -6.94 27.54 -5.71
C ASP A 312 -8.03 27.18 -6.73
N THR A 313 -8.53 25.94 -6.70
CA THR A 313 -9.47 25.45 -7.73
C THR A 313 -10.86 26.09 -7.66
N VAL A 314 -11.27 26.58 -6.49
CA VAL A 314 -12.58 27.21 -6.27
C VAL A 314 -12.58 28.68 -6.66
N THR A 315 -11.55 29.43 -6.23
CA THR A 315 -11.47 30.86 -6.48
C THR A 315 -10.76 31.22 -7.78
N GLY A 316 -10.00 30.28 -8.36
CA GLY A 316 -9.15 30.52 -9.52
C GLY A 316 -7.93 31.41 -9.22
N LYS A 317 -7.68 31.76 -7.94
CA LYS A 317 -6.52 32.59 -7.59
C LYS A 317 -5.25 31.76 -7.70
N CYS A 318 -4.25 32.33 -8.37
CA CYS A 318 -2.93 31.73 -8.48
C CYS A 318 -1.87 32.55 -7.76
N LYS A 319 -0.86 31.85 -7.21
CA LYS A 319 0.38 32.39 -6.67
C LYS A 319 1.55 31.63 -7.23
N THR A 320 2.55 32.34 -7.73
CA THR A 320 3.82 31.75 -8.18
C THR A 320 4.92 32.01 -7.17
N ARG A 321 5.84 31.04 -7.04
CA ARG A 321 6.99 31.11 -6.13
C ARG A 321 8.12 30.21 -6.66
N PRO A 322 9.38 30.38 -6.21
CA PRO A 322 10.40 29.38 -6.42
C PRO A 322 9.98 28.03 -5.83
N ILE A 323 10.36 26.93 -6.47
CA ILE A 323 10.14 25.58 -5.95
C ILE A 323 10.93 25.44 -4.63
N PRO A 324 10.30 25.00 -3.53
CA PRO A 324 11.03 24.76 -2.28
C PRO A 324 12.03 23.61 -2.44
N HIS A 325 13.25 23.81 -1.95
CA HIS A 325 14.32 22.82 -2.06
C HIS A 325 14.06 21.55 -1.23
N SER A 326 13.16 21.62 -0.25
CA SER A 326 12.83 20.52 0.66
C SER A 326 11.56 19.73 0.28
N ASN A 327 11.02 19.94 -0.91
CA ASN A 327 9.86 19.18 -1.36
C ASN A 327 10.25 17.75 -1.76
N LEU A 328 9.27 16.82 -1.70
CA LEU A 328 9.47 15.41 -2.08
C LEU A 328 9.96 15.24 -3.51
N ASP A 329 9.51 16.11 -4.42
CA ASP A 329 9.81 16.08 -5.84
C ASP A 329 11.06 16.88 -6.23
N SER A 330 11.77 17.47 -5.24
CA SER A 330 12.94 18.31 -5.46
C SER A 330 14.19 17.75 -4.79
N THR A 331 15.33 18.04 -5.38
CA THR A 331 16.65 17.83 -4.78
C THR A 331 17.45 19.11 -4.83
N GLU A 332 18.11 19.42 -3.73
CA GLU A 332 19.04 20.56 -3.63
C GLU A 332 20.44 20.11 -4.07
N LEU A 333 21.03 20.81 -5.05
CA LEU A 333 22.44 20.67 -5.38
C LEU A 333 23.28 21.74 -4.67
N ASN A 334 22.71 22.92 -4.50
CA ASN A 334 23.26 24.04 -3.75
C ASN A 334 22.10 25.02 -3.46
N PRO A 335 22.29 26.04 -2.58
CA PRO A 335 21.21 26.97 -2.19
C PRO A 335 20.50 27.73 -3.32
N HIS A 336 20.99 27.64 -4.54
CA HIS A 336 20.45 28.35 -5.71
C HIS A 336 20.21 27.43 -6.92
N ASP A 337 20.14 26.12 -6.70
CA ASP A 337 19.92 25.17 -7.80
C ASP A 337 19.03 24.01 -7.34
N VAL A 338 17.75 24.16 -7.58
CA VAL A 338 16.74 23.12 -7.38
C VAL A 338 16.62 22.25 -8.63
N ARG A 339 16.58 20.94 -8.45
CA ARG A 339 16.36 19.97 -9.52
C ARG A 339 15.24 19.03 -9.18
N MET A 340 14.63 18.52 -10.24
CA MET A 340 13.64 17.44 -10.10
C MET A 340 14.29 16.21 -9.46
N ALA A 341 13.70 15.71 -8.39
CA ALA A 341 14.08 14.45 -7.80
C ALA A 341 13.93 13.31 -8.82
N THR A 342 14.85 12.38 -8.82
CA THR A 342 14.64 11.16 -9.62
C THR A 342 13.42 10.41 -9.12
N ALA A 343 12.78 9.60 -9.96
CA ALA A 343 11.62 8.81 -9.56
C ALA A 343 11.88 7.94 -8.31
N LYS A 344 13.10 7.39 -8.18
CA LYS A 344 13.52 6.67 -6.96
C LYS A 344 13.57 7.57 -5.74
N HIS A 345 14.08 8.78 -5.88
CA HIS A 345 14.17 9.73 -4.79
C HIS A 345 12.78 10.28 -4.41
N PHE A 346 11.92 10.46 -5.39
CA PHE A 346 10.53 10.88 -5.20
C PHE A 346 9.78 9.92 -4.27
N PHE A 347 9.96 8.61 -4.44
CA PHE A 347 9.48 7.60 -3.49
C PHE A 347 10.43 7.39 -2.29
N GLU A 348 11.46 8.20 -2.19
CA GLU A 348 12.45 8.10 -1.12
C GLU A 348 13.08 6.71 -0.95
N PHE A 349 13.43 6.05 -2.06
CA PHE A 349 14.17 4.81 -2.07
C PHE A 349 15.70 5.02 -2.16
N PRO A 350 16.42 5.38 -1.10
CA PRO A 350 17.86 5.29 -1.14
C PRO A 350 18.26 3.81 -1.21
N LYS A 351 19.16 3.49 -2.12
CA LYS A 351 19.55 2.14 -2.54
C LYS A 351 19.85 1.13 -1.42
N ASP A 352 20.23 1.60 -0.24
CA ASP A 352 20.87 0.76 0.79
C ASP A 352 20.08 0.70 2.11
N LYS A 353 18.82 1.12 2.13
CA LYS A 353 18.07 1.24 3.38
C LYS A 353 16.79 0.40 3.48
N TYR A 354 16.39 -0.28 2.42
CA TYR A 354 15.19 -1.13 2.43
C TYR A 354 15.56 -2.60 2.35
N SER A 355 14.97 -3.39 3.23
CA SER A 355 15.01 -4.85 3.23
C SER A 355 13.68 -5.42 2.75
N TYR A 356 13.73 -6.54 2.04
CA TYR A 356 12.53 -7.27 1.69
C TYR A 356 12.00 -8.03 2.91
N GLU A 357 10.74 -7.79 3.28
CA GLU A 357 10.09 -8.45 4.44
C GLU A 357 9.31 -9.70 4.07
N GLY A 358 9.01 -9.90 2.81
CA GLY A 358 8.17 -11.00 2.37
C GLY A 358 6.81 -10.52 1.88
N ILE A 359 5.83 -11.41 1.99
CA ILE A 359 4.44 -11.13 1.61
C ILE A 359 3.67 -10.74 2.86
N LYS A 360 3.02 -9.58 2.82
CA LYS A 360 2.07 -9.13 3.84
C LYS A 360 0.70 -8.88 3.21
N THR A 361 -0.34 -8.92 4.03
CA THR A 361 -1.71 -8.67 3.62
C THR A 361 -2.10 -7.25 4.01
N VAL A 362 -2.38 -6.42 3.01
CA VAL A 362 -2.79 -5.02 3.19
C VAL A 362 -4.14 -4.82 2.51
N ARG A 363 -5.16 -4.35 3.22
CA ARG A 363 -6.53 -4.18 2.70
C ARG A 363 -7.05 -5.44 1.98
N ASP A 364 -6.82 -6.63 2.56
CA ASP A 364 -7.13 -7.95 1.98
C ASP A 364 -6.38 -8.28 0.67
N VAL A 365 -5.38 -7.47 0.29
CA VAL A 365 -4.52 -7.71 -0.88
C VAL A 365 -3.18 -8.25 -0.41
N LYS A 366 -2.72 -9.36 -1.01
CA LYS A 366 -1.37 -9.88 -0.78
C LYS A 366 -0.36 -9.02 -1.51
N THR A 367 0.55 -8.42 -0.75
CA THR A 367 1.56 -7.50 -1.25
C THR A 367 2.96 -8.01 -0.98
N GLU A 368 3.89 -7.69 -1.86
CA GLU A 368 5.31 -7.78 -1.56
C GLU A 368 5.71 -6.53 -0.78
N THR A 369 6.43 -6.73 0.33
CA THR A 369 6.71 -5.66 1.29
C THR A 369 8.22 -5.41 1.42
N TRP A 370 8.59 -4.14 1.40
CA TRP A 370 9.94 -3.66 1.71
C TRP A 370 9.88 -2.65 2.85
N ILE A 371 10.76 -2.82 3.81
CA ILE A 371 10.83 -1.98 4.99
C ILE A 371 12.20 -1.37 5.13
N GLY A 372 12.28 -0.13 5.58
CA GLY A 372 13.51 0.59 5.81
C GLY A 372 13.40 1.59 6.94
N THR A 373 14.52 2.09 7.40
CA THR A 373 14.55 3.08 8.47
C THR A 373 15.22 4.35 8.01
N LYS A 374 14.69 5.51 8.45
CA LYS A 374 15.24 6.83 8.21
C LYS A 374 15.46 7.57 9.51
N VAL A 375 16.45 8.45 9.49
CA VAL A 375 16.71 9.43 10.56
C VAL A 375 16.48 10.82 9.98
N ASP A 376 16.28 11.80 10.86
CA ASP A 376 16.08 13.20 10.45
C ASP A 376 14.84 13.44 9.56
N TRP A 377 13.80 12.64 9.69
CA TRP A 377 12.50 12.85 9.02
C TRP A 377 11.38 12.97 10.08
N PRO A 378 10.41 13.90 9.93
CA PRO A 378 10.20 14.84 8.82
C PRO A 378 11.14 16.06 8.81
N LYS A 379 11.95 16.24 9.81
CA LYS A 379 12.94 17.33 9.92
C LYS A 379 14.23 16.84 10.55
N LYS A 380 15.32 17.58 10.34
CA LYS A 380 16.61 17.30 10.97
C LYS A 380 16.48 17.29 12.50
N GLY A 381 17.00 16.25 13.14
CA GLY A 381 16.89 16.00 14.58
C GLY A 381 15.63 15.27 15.00
N SER A 382 14.79 14.79 14.06
CA SER A 382 13.69 13.87 14.36
C SER A 382 14.21 12.49 14.71
N ASP A 383 13.41 11.76 15.49
CA ASP A 383 13.67 10.37 15.82
C ASP A 383 13.68 9.48 14.58
N LYS A 384 14.14 8.26 14.77
CA LYS A 384 14.15 7.24 13.73
C LYS A 384 12.73 6.91 13.33
N SER A 385 12.42 7.01 12.03
CA SER A 385 11.17 6.54 11.41
C SER A 385 11.38 5.23 10.67
N THR A 386 10.34 4.42 10.61
CA THR A 386 10.29 3.19 9.79
C THR A 386 9.34 3.42 8.63
N TRP A 387 9.79 3.05 7.44
CA TRP A 387 9.07 3.22 6.18
C TRP A 387 8.81 1.86 5.58
N GLU A 388 7.54 1.57 5.27
CA GLU A 388 7.09 0.28 4.79
C GLU A 388 6.32 0.45 3.48
N TRP A 389 6.81 -0.19 2.41
CA TRP A 389 6.23 -0.14 1.07
C TRP A 389 5.61 -1.47 0.69
N HIS A 390 4.39 -1.42 0.22
CA HIS A 390 3.58 -2.56 -0.20
C HIS A 390 3.28 -2.47 -1.69
N TYR A 391 3.69 -3.49 -2.44
CA TYR A 391 3.44 -3.59 -3.89
C TYR A 391 2.59 -4.81 -4.21
N ASP A 392 1.63 -4.66 -5.12
CA ASP A 392 0.84 -5.79 -5.60
C ASP A 392 1.74 -6.89 -6.15
N TYR A 393 1.44 -8.12 -5.75
CA TYR A 393 2.14 -9.35 -6.18
C TYR A 393 1.85 -9.73 -7.64
N GLY A 394 1.15 -8.91 -8.40
CA GLY A 394 1.01 -9.02 -9.86
C GLY A 394 -0.20 -9.81 -10.36
N LYS A 395 -1.27 -9.95 -9.57
CA LYS A 395 -2.48 -10.68 -9.99
C LYS A 395 -3.82 -10.03 -9.64
N SER A 396 -3.85 -9.00 -8.80
CA SER A 396 -5.10 -8.52 -8.20
C SER A 396 -5.68 -7.26 -8.84
N VAL A 397 -4.87 -6.48 -9.56
CA VAL A 397 -5.36 -5.26 -10.21
C VAL A 397 -5.59 -5.54 -11.68
N ASP A 398 -6.82 -5.30 -12.16
CA ASP A 398 -7.15 -5.34 -13.58
C ASP A 398 -6.38 -4.22 -14.32
N SER A 399 -5.14 -4.55 -14.69
CA SER A 399 -4.16 -3.62 -15.21
C SER A 399 -4.11 -3.63 -16.73
N GLN A 400 -5.23 -3.28 -17.38
CA GLN A 400 -5.24 -3.14 -18.86
C GLN A 400 -4.25 -2.10 -19.40
N VAL A 401 -3.62 -1.32 -18.53
CA VAL A 401 -2.86 -0.11 -18.94
C VAL A 401 -1.48 0.01 -18.29
N ILE A 402 -1.11 -0.88 -17.37
CA ILE A 402 0.13 -0.74 -16.60
C ILE A 402 1.25 -1.57 -17.23
N LYS A 403 2.33 -0.90 -17.64
CA LYS A 403 3.57 -1.54 -18.14
C LYS A 403 4.51 -1.95 -17.00
N SER A 404 4.37 -1.34 -15.83
CA SER A 404 5.19 -1.68 -14.67
C SER A 404 4.76 -3.02 -14.08
N LYS A 405 5.73 -3.85 -13.70
CA LYS A 405 5.46 -5.18 -13.13
C LYS A 405 5.01 -5.14 -11.66
N ALA A 406 5.09 -3.99 -11.02
CA ALA A 406 4.74 -3.81 -9.62
C ALA A 406 3.98 -2.49 -9.44
N VAL A 407 2.84 -2.56 -8.79
CA VAL A 407 1.96 -1.43 -8.52
C VAL A 407 2.01 -1.14 -7.03
N PRO A 408 2.35 0.09 -6.60
CA PRO A 408 2.27 0.44 -5.20
C PRO A 408 0.80 0.39 -4.74
N VAL A 409 0.56 -0.27 -3.62
CA VAL A 409 -0.76 -0.40 -3.00
C VAL A 409 -0.86 0.55 -1.81
N GLU A 410 0.19 0.57 -1.00
CA GLU A 410 0.24 1.37 0.20
C GLU A 410 1.68 1.64 0.59
N PHE A 411 1.93 2.76 1.27
CA PHE A 411 3.15 2.91 2.04
C PHE A 411 2.83 3.53 3.40
N ASN A 412 3.58 3.11 4.41
CA ASN A 412 3.35 3.52 5.78
C ASN A 412 4.62 4.13 6.36
N VAL A 413 4.44 5.13 7.20
CA VAL A 413 5.53 5.77 7.93
C VAL A 413 5.21 5.74 9.41
N HIS A 414 6.03 5.02 10.16
CA HIS A 414 5.88 4.86 11.60
C HIS A 414 6.94 5.69 12.31
N LEU A 415 6.50 6.62 13.13
CA LEU A 415 7.27 7.39 14.11
C LEU A 415 7.02 6.81 15.51
N PRO A 416 7.82 7.16 16.52
CA PRO A 416 7.60 6.67 17.88
C PRO A 416 6.20 6.97 18.45
N ASP A 417 5.63 8.11 18.09
CA ASP A 417 4.37 8.61 18.67
C ASP A 417 3.23 8.72 17.64
N GLU A 418 3.49 8.41 16.37
CA GLU A 418 2.49 8.62 15.30
C GLU A 418 2.76 7.75 14.08
N SER A 419 1.69 7.24 13.46
CA SER A 419 1.75 6.51 12.20
C SER A 419 0.97 7.23 11.12
N TYR A 420 1.52 7.21 9.90
CA TYR A 420 0.90 7.73 8.68
C TYR A 420 0.70 6.58 7.71
N PHE A 421 -0.54 6.41 7.24
CA PHE A 421 -0.93 5.41 6.27
C PHE A 421 -1.31 6.09 4.97
N PHE A 422 -0.63 5.72 3.88
CA PHE A 422 -0.81 6.27 2.54
C PHE A 422 -1.33 5.19 1.61
N SER A 423 -2.64 5.10 1.47
CA SER A 423 -3.27 4.18 0.53
C SER A 423 -3.16 4.70 -0.90
N VAL A 424 -2.45 3.98 -1.76
CA VAL A 424 -2.26 4.34 -3.17
C VAL A 424 -3.30 3.63 -4.03
N PHE A 425 -3.93 4.37 -4.96
CA PHE A 425 -4.91 3.80 -5.88
C PHE A 425 -4.90 4.51 -7.24
N ALA A 426 -5.49 3.85 -8.24
CA ALA A 426 -5.52 4.31 -9.63
C ALA A 426 -4.11 4.66 -10.18
N PHE A 427 -3.10 3.84 -9.82
CA PHE A 427 -1.75 4.03 -10.32
C PHE A 427 -1.68 3.79 -11.84
N SER A 428 -0.99 4.69 -12.53
CA SER A 428 -0.74 4.61 -13.97
C SER A 428 0.69 5.04 -14.27
N ASP A 429 1.39 4.32 -15.14
CA ASP A 429 2.72 4.67 -15.66
C ASP A 429 2.66 5.36 -17.02
N ILE A 430 1.46 5.73 -17.46
CA ILE A 430 1.26 6.51 -18.67
C ILE A 430 1.70 7.94 -18.44
N GLN A 431 2.47 8.49 -19.38
CA GLN A 431 2.89 9.88 -19.33
C GLN A 431 1.67 10.83 -19.28
N PRO A 432 1.57 11.70 -18.27
CA PRO A 432 0.55 12.71 -18.20
C PRO A 432 0.57 13.60 -19.46
N ARG A 433 -0.59 14.02 -19.91
CA ARG A 433 -0.69 14.88 -21.09
C ARG A 433 -0.24 16.29 -20.74
N ILE A 434 0.61 16.91 -21.56
CA ILE A 434 1.15 18.25 -21.30
C ILE A 434 0.05 19.31 -21.09
N TYR A 435 -1.08 19.19 -21.77
CA TYR A 435 -2.22 20.10 -21.60
C TYR A 435 -3.03 19.86 -20.30
N ALA A 436 -2.66 18.83 -19.49
CA ALA A 436 -3.20 18.66 -18.15
C ALA A 436 -2.51 19.56 -17.11
N TYR A 437 -1.37 20.14 -17.46
CA TYR A 437 -0.64 21.10 -16.63
C TYR A 437 -1.11 22.52 -16.92
N ASP A 438 -2.28 22.88 -16.38
CA ASP A 438 -2.88 24.21 -16.62
C ASP A 438 -2.33 25.24 -15.62
N VAL A 439 -1.56 26.19 -16.13
CA VAL A 439 -0.98 27.31 -15.39
C VAL A 439 -1.60 28.66 -15.80
N SER A 440 -2.65 28.64 -16.62
CA SER A 440 -3.24 29.85 -17.22
C SER A 440 -3.75 30.85 -16.18
N ALA A 441 -4.24 30.38 -15.03
CA ALA A 441 -4.71 31.23 -13.93
C ALA A 441 -3.60 32.11 -13.32
N CYS A 442 -2.33 31.78 -13.56
CA CYS A 442 -1.18 32.50 -13.02
C CYS A 442 -0.71 33.67 -13.88
N TYR A 443 -1.35 33.89 -15.04
CA TYR A 443 -1.01 34.96 -15.96
C TYR A 443 -2.12 36.01 -16.02
N LEU A 444 -1.74 37.29 -16.04
CA LEU A 444 -2.68 38.39 -16.26
C LEU A 444 -3.20 38.35 -17.69
N HIS A 445 -4.28 39.10 -17.95
CA HIS A 445 -4.81 39.21 -19.31
C HIS A 445 -3.82 39.86 -20.29
N SER A 446 -2.93 40.73 -19.81
CA SER A 446 -1.85 41.34 -20.59
C SER A 446 -0.74 40.35 -20.98
N ASP A 447 -0.60 39.28 -20.25
CA ASP A 447 0.51 38.34 -20.36
C ASP A 447 0.09 37.06 -21.10
N ARG A 448 -1.06 37.09 -21.74
CA ARG A 448 -1.61 35.99 -22.56
C ARG A 448 -2.36 36.52 -23.78
N GLU A 449 -2.18 35.84 -24.90
CA GLU A 449 -2.89 36.11 -26.15
C GLU A 449 -3.70 34.88 -26.55
N LYS A 450 -4.95 35.12 -26.93
CA LYS A 450 -5.86 34.07 -27.37
C LYS A 450 -5.80 33.91 -28.87
N PHE A 451 -5.68 32.68 -29.32
CA PHE A 451 -5.74 32.29 -30.72
C PHE A 451 -6.95 31.41 -30.99
N ALA A 452 -7.53 31.60 -32.17
CA ALA A 452 -8.53 30.70 -32.72
C ALA A 452 -8.13 30.34 -34.14
N LEU A 453 -8.10 29.04 -34.44
CA LEU A 453 -7.70 28.51 -35.73
C LEU A 453 -8.85 27.72 -36.34
N SER A 454 -9.11 27.97 -37.65
CA SER A 454 -10.00 27.17 -38.48
C SER A 454 -9.22 26.12 -39.25
N ILE A 455 -9.70 24.90 -39.24
CA ILE A 455 -9.13 23.76 -39.96
C ILE A 455 -10.23 23.11 -40.81
N THR A 456 -9.89 22.74 -42.01
CA THR A 456 -10.82 22.09 -42.94
C THR A 456 -11.49 20.84 -42.36
N ASN A 457 -12.74 20.62 -42.72
CA ASN A 457 -13.55 19.48 -42.24
C ASN A 457 -13.10 18.09 -42.78
N LEU A 458 -12.19 18.06 -43.74
CA LEU A 458 -11.72 16.80 -44.35
C LEU A 458 -11.21 15.76 -43.36
N ILE A 459 -10.67 16.21 -42.23
CA ILE A 459 -10.12 15.35 -41.18
C ILE A 459 -11.01 15.22 -39.94
N LYS A 460 -12.25 15.72 -40.01
CA LYS A 460 -13.15 15.80 -38.82
C LYS A 460 -13.33 14.46 -38.12
N LEU A 461 -13.60 13.38 -38.87
CA LEU A 461 -13.82 12.05 -38.29
C LEU A 461 -12.56 11.56 -37.57
N TYR A 462 -11.37 11.75 -38.17
CA TYR A 462 -10.10 11.40 -37.55
C TYR A 462 -9.90 12.14 -36.22
N VAL A 463 -10.13 13.47 -36.23
CA VAL A 463 -9.93 14.31 -35.04
C VAL A 463 -10.96 13.97 -33.94
N GLN A 464 -12.21 13.65 -34.30
CA GLN A 464 -13.23 13.22 -33.33
C GLN A 464 -12.82 11.92 -32.62
N GLN A 465 -12.25 10.97 -33.35
CA GLN A 465 -11.80 9.69 -32.79
C GLN A 465 -10.48 9.81 -32.04
N ASN A 466 -9.65 10.81 -32.35
CA ASN A 466 -8.29 10.96 -31.83
C ASN A 466 -8.02 12.37 -31.28
N THR A 467 -9.01 12.96 -30.58
CA THR A 467 -8.95 14.37 -30.13
C THR A 467 -7.70 14.65 -29.28
N ASP A 468 -7.34 13.77 -28.37
CA ASP A 468 -6.18 13.97 -27.50
C ASP A 468 -4.85 13.90 -28.25
N THR A 469 -4.73 12.97 -29.17
CA THR A 469 -3.54 12.87 -30.05
C THR A 469 -3.46 14.11 -30.94
N PHE A 470 -4.57 14.58 -31.46
CA PHE A 470 -4.62 15.79 -32.27
C PHE A 470 -4.19 17.04 -31.49
N LYS A 471 -4.64 17.20 -30.22
CA LYS A 471 -4.15 18.27 -29.35
C LYS A 471 -2.62 18.25 -29.21
N LEU A 472 -2.02 17.07 -29.06
CA LEU A 472 -0.55 16.94 -28.99
C LEU A 472 0.12 17.37 -30.30
N TYR A 473 -0.45 17.05 -31.46
CA TYR A 473 0.08 17.52 -32.74
C TYR A 473 0.02 19.05 -32.88
N VAL A 474 -1.07 19.67 -32.42
CA VAL A 474 -1.20 21.13 -32.40
C VAL A 474 -0.15 21.75 -31.49
N ILE A 475 -0.04 21.29 -30.25
CA ILE A 475 0.96 21.79 -29.29
C ILE A 475 2.39 21.62 -29.84
N SER A 476 2.69 20.45 -30.38
CA SER A 476 4.01 20.17 -30.98
C SER A 476 4.29 21.09 -32.15
N ALA A 477 3.33 21.29 -33.05
CA ALA A 477 3.48 22.18 -34.21
C ALA A 477 3.76 23.62 -33.77
N ILE A 478 2.98 24.17 -32.83
CA ILE A 478 3.20 25.52 -32.30
C ILE A 478 4.57 25.60 -31.62
N SER A 479 4.83 24.71 -30.68
CA SER A 479 6.06 24.69 -29.89
C SER A 479 7.32 24.63 -30.76
N THR A 480 7.35 23.73 -31.74
CA THR A 480 8.52 23.54 -32.62
C THR A 480 8.69 24.66 -33.63
N THR A 481 7.58 25.19 -34.18
CA THR A 481 7.64 26.19 -35.25
C THR A 481 8.09 27.55 -34.71
N ILE A 482 7.55 28.00 -33.58
CA ILE A 482 7.92 29.29 -32.99
C ILE A 482 8.95 29.20 -31.87
N GLY A 483 9.42 28.00 -31.52
CA GLY A 483 10.49 27.79 -30.54
C GLY A 483 10.10 28.19 -29.12
N ILE A 484 8.91 27.79 -28.65
CA ILE A 484 8.44 28.00 -27.29
C ILE A 484 8.20 26.67 -26.57
N ARG A 485 8.13 26.72 -25.25
CA ARG A 485 7.80 25.54 -24.45
C ARG A 485 6.33 25.16 -24.56
N PRO A 486 6.01 23.85 -24.60
CA PRO A 486 4.61 23.37 -24.60
C PRO A 486 3.76 23.92 -23.43
N LEU A 487 4.37 24.12 -22.24
CA LEU A 487 3.68 24.66 -21.07
C LEU A 487 3.15 26.08 -21.27
N ARG A 488 3.65 26.84 -22.26
CA ARG A 488 3.14 28.18 -22.59
C ARG A 488 1.89 28.17 -23.50
N ILE A 489 1.45 26.96 -23.91
CA ILE A 489 0.24 26.78 -24.74
C ILE A 489 -0.85 26.21 -23.84
N GLN A 490 -1.77 27.08 -23.44
CA GLN A 490 -2.76 26.79 -22.42
C GLN A 490 -4.18 26.78 -22.97
N ASN A 491 -5.14 26.24 -22.23
CA ASN A 491 -6.57 26.27 -22.57
C ASN A 491 -6.91 25.71 -23.97
N LEU A 492 -6.12 24.73 -24.46
CA LEU A 492 -6.31 24.16 -25.79
C LEU A 492 -7.64 23.38 -25.86
N LYS A 493 -8.55 23.89 -26.71
CA LYS A 493 -9.87 23.29 -26.97
C LYS A 493 -10.02 22.98 -28.45
N VAL A 494 -10.66 21.86 -28.75
CA VAL A 494 -11.05 21.46 -30.10
C VAL A 494 -12.56 21.38 -30.15
N MET A 495 -13.16 22.18 -31.06
CA MET A 495 -14.59 22.26 -31.26
C MET A 495 -14.92 21.88 -32.70
N PHE A 496 -16.09 21.35 -32.92
CA PHE A 496 -16.51 20.86 -34.24
C PHE A 496 -17.67 21.71 -34.77
N GLY A 497 -17.36 22.60 -35.70
CA GLY A 497 -18.35 23.34 -36.45
C GLY A 497 -19.00 22.50 -37.55
N GLU A 498 -19.95 23.06 -38.29
CA GLU A 498 -20.62 22.39 -39.43
C GLU A 498 -19.64 22.04 -40.54
N VAL A 499 -18.81 23.03 -40.95
CA VAL A 499 -17.90 22.94 -42.10
C VAL A 499 -16.41 22.97 -41.75
N GLU A 500 -16.06 23.07 -40.48
CA GLU A 500 -14.68 23.22 -40.02
C GLU A 500 -14.47 22.64 -38.61
N ILE A 501 -13.20 22.43 -38.27
CA ILE A 501 -12.74 22.16 -36.92
C ILE A 501 -12.15 23.46 -36.38
N ILE A 502 -12.58 23.87 -35.20
CA ILE A 502 -12.11 25.08 -34.55
C ILE A 502 -11.20 24.68 -33.39
N VAL A 503 -9.97 25.21 -33.37
CA VAL A 503 -9.00 25.02 -32.32
C VAL A 503 -8.76 26.37 -31.64
N THR A 504 -8.97 26.45 -30.34
CA THR A 504 -8.66 27.65 -29.56
C THR A 504 -7.61 27.34 -28.50
N PHE A 505 -6.72 28.27 -28.22
CA PHE A 505 -5.72 28.17 -27.17
C PHE A 505 -5.26 29.56 -26.71
N ASP A 506 -4.64 29.60 -25.53
CA ASP A 506 -3.96 30.78 -25.01
C ASP A 506 -2.45 30.59 -25.16
N LEU A 507 -1.74 31.57 -25.68
CA LEU A 507 -0.31 31.67 -25.63
C LEU A 507 0.07 32.54 -24.44
N THR A 508 0.87 32.05 -23.49
CA THR A 508 1.27 32.80 -22.30
C THR A 508 2.69 33.34 -22.41
N ASP A 509 3.00 34.32 -21.58
CA ASP A 509 4.35 34.84 -21.43
C ASP A 509 5.28 33.78 -20.75
N VAL A 510 6.53 34.09 -20.58
CA VAL A 510 7.49 33.34 -19.77
C VAL A 510 7.03 33.29 -18.31
N ALA A 511 7.63 32.39 -17.53
CA ALA A 511 7.26 32.23 -16.12
C ALA A 511 7.30 33.57 -15.37
N PRO A 512 6.23 33.92 -14.62
CA PRO A 512 6.08 35.25 -14.01
C PRO A 512 7.01 35.48 -12.79
N THR A 513 7.67 34.41 -12.33
CA THR A 513 8.59 34.44 -11.20
C THR A 513 9.93 33.85 -11.61
N ILE A 514 11.01 34.31 -11.00
CA ILE A 514 12.36 33.74 -11.18
C ILE A 514 12.53 32.61 -10.18
N GLY A 515 12.73 31.39 -10.67
CA GLY A 515 13.04 30.23 -9.85
C GLY A 515 14.54 29.99 -9.67
N ASP A 516 14.88 29.15 -8.72
CA ASP A 516 16.26 28.81 -8.35
C ASP A 516 16.80 27.67 -9.23
N VAL A 517 17.16 27.99 -10.48
CA VAL A 517 17.78 27.05 -11.43
C VAL A 517 19.01 27.68 -12.04
N LYS A 518 20.15 26.98 -11.97
CA LYS A 518 21.45 27.48 -12.45
C LYS A 518 21.47 27.77 -13.95
N ASP A 519 21.01 26.83 -14.75
CA ASP A 519 21.04 26.89 -16.22
C ASP A 519 19.63 27.19 -16.75
N ARG A 520 19.09 28.34 -16.39
CA ARG A 520 17.73 28.74 -16.79
C ARG A 520 17.60 28.80 -18.31
N LEU A 521 16.61 28.10 -18.82
CA LEU A 521 16.29 28.11 -20.26
C LEU A 521 15.95 29.53 -20.72
N LYS A 522 16.65 30.03 -21.74
CA LYS A 522 16.30 31.30 -22.36
C LYS A 522 15.09 31.08 -23.27
N GLU A 523 13.96 31.62 -22.87
CA GLU A 523 12.73 31.55 -23.63
C GLU A 523 12.54 32.78 -24.51
N LYS A 524 11.85 32.59 -25.64
CA LYS A 524 11.42 33.70 -26.52
C LYS A 524 10.45 34.59 -25.78
N SER A 525 10.59 35.93 -25.94
CA SER A 525 9.66 36.87 -25.32
C SER A 525 8.23 36.70 -25.84
N PHE A 526 7.25 37.11 -25.04
CA PHE A 526 5.84 36.99 -25.36
C PHE A 526 5.50 37.66 -26.68
N SER A 527 5.86 38.92 -26.84
CA SER A 527 5.56 39.69 -28.07
C SER A 527 6.22 39.10 -29.33
N ALA A 528 7.45 38.58 -29.21
CA ALA A 528 8.12 37.93 -30.32
C ALA A 528 7.39 36.63 -30.73
N ALA A 529 6.99 35.80 -29.76
CA ALA A 529 6.28 34.54 -30.01
C ALA A 529 4.88 34.81 -30.65
N VAL A 530 4.13 35.78 -30.14
CA VAL A 530 2.81 36.15 -30.66
C VAL A 530 2.93 36.65 -32.10
N ASN A 531 3.85 37.61 -32.37
CA ASN A 531 4.01 38.20 -33.69
C ASN A 531 4.46 37.13 -34.71
N GLU A 532 5.41 36.27 -34.36
CA GLU A 532 5.88 35.21 -35.24
C GLU A 532 4.77 34.23 -35.62
N LEU A 533 3.96 33.79 -34.65
CA LEU A 533 2.84 32.89 -34.95
C LEU A 533 1.81 33.55 -35.87
N ARG A 534 1.46 34.80 -35.61
CA ARG A 534 0.53 35.56 -36.49
C ARG A 534 1.08 35.75 -37.90
N ASP A 535 2.35 36.07 -38.03
CA ASP A 535 2.99 36.23 -39.33
C ASP A 535 2.99 34.92 -40.13
N LEU A 536 3.26 33.79 -39.49
CA LEU A 536 3.20 32.47 -40.10
C LEU A 536 1.77 32.07 -40.52
N LEU A 537 0.79 32.38 -39.70
CA LEU A 537 -0.61 32.13 -40.02
C LEU A 537 -1.09 33.00 -41.22
N LYS A 538 -0.73 34.28 -41.26
CA LYS A 538 -1.06 35.20 -42.38
C LYS A 538 -0.41 34.79 -43.69
N LYS A 539 0.79 34.17 -43.64
CA LYS A 539 1.52 33.69 -44.82
C LYS A 539 1.13 32.27 -45.21
N GLU A 540 0.23 31.62 -44.47
CA GLU A 540 -0.12 30.18 -44.63
C GLU A 540 1.09 29.24 -44.53
N GLU A 541 2.15 29.67 -43.82
CA GLU A 541 3.38 28.89 -43.59
C GLU A 541 3.30 28.04 -42.31
N PHE A 542 2.33 28.27 -41.42
CA PHE A 542 2.12 27.43 -40.23
C PHE A 542 1.47 26.10 -40.62
N ILE A 543 2.12 24.96 -40.30
CA ILE A 543 1.67 23.63 -40.69
C ILE A 543 1.55 22.73 -39.47
N ILE A 544 0.39 22.11 -39.29
CA ILE A 544 0.19 21.00 -38.37
C ILE A 544 0.30 19.69 -39.14
N THR A 545 1.26 18.86 -38.79
CA THR A 545 1.45 17.55 -39.41
C THR A 545 0.82 16.47 -38.52
N ILE A 546 -0.15 15.76 -39.07
CA ILE A 546 -0.76 14.58 -38.39
C ILE A 546 -0.26 13.29 -39.04
N PHE A 547 -0.20 12.23 -38.25
CA PHE A 547 0.21 10.90 -38.70
C PHE A 547 -0.99 9.97 -38.62
N SER A 548 -1.28 9.26 -39.69
CA SER A 548 -2.24 8.15 -39.64
C SER A 548 -1.61 6.97 -38.91
N LEU A 549 -2.23 6.54 -37.82
CA LEU A 549 -1.75 5.39 -37.03
C LEU A 549 -1.86 4.07 -37.82
N THR A 550 -2.71 4.00 -38.84
CA THR A 550 -2.96 2.78 -39.64
C THR A 550 -2.11 2.70 -40.90
N SER A 551 -1.88 3.84 -41.60
CA SER A 551 -1.13 3.85 -42.86
C SER A 551 0.28 4.45 -42.75
N GLY A 552 0.62 5.11 -41.63
CA GLY A 552 1.86 5.85 -41.49
C GLY A 552 1.96 7.10 -42.38
N GLU A 553 0.87 7.45 -43.08
CA GLU A 553 0.80 8.57 -43.99
C GLU A 553 0.78 9.90 -43.23
N LYS A 554 1.53 10.88 -43.77
CA LYS A 554 1.64 12.23 -43.23
C LYS A 554 0.65 13.15 -43.92
N THR A 555 -0.21 13.81 -43.18
CA THR A 555 -1.10 14.83 -43.70
C THR A 555 -0.72 16.19 -43.14
N ALA A 556 -0.42 17.12 -44.01
CA ALA A 556 -0.10 18.50 -43.67
C ALA A 556 -1.39 19.36 -43.69
N ILE A 557 -1.65 20.06 -42.60
CA ILE A 557 -2.81 20.91 -42.40
C ILE A 557 -2.32 22.34 -42.25
N ARG A 558 -2.92 23.25 -43.02
CA ARG A 558 -2.70 24.71 -42.91
C ARG A 558 -3.92 25.33 -42.26
N PRO A 559 -3.88 25.66 -40.98
CA PRO A 559 -4.98 26.40 -40.34
C PRO A 559 -4.96 27.88 -40.71
N THR A 560 -6.13 28.49 -40.67
CA THR A 560 -6.29 29.94 -40.80
C THR A 560 -6.71 30.56 -39.47
N GLU A 561 -6.21 31.76 -39.17
CA GLU A 561 -6.61 32.49 -37.95
C GLU A 561 -8.08 32.99 -38.10
N MET A 562 -8.83 32.89 -37.00
CA MET A 562 -10.20 33.34 -36.88
C MET A 562 -10.33 34.37 -35.76
N THR A 563 -11.33 35.24 -35.85
CA THR A 563 -11.74 36.10 -34.74
C THR A 563 -12.59 35.31 -33.72
N PHE A 564 -12.62 35.76 -32.47
CA PHE A 564 -13.45 35.10 -31.44
C PHE A 564 -14.94 35.33 -31.68
N ASP A 565 -15.33 36.41 -32.34
CA ASP A 565 -16.72 36.67 -32.77
C ASP A 565 -17.17 35.62 -33.79
N GLU A 566 -16.29 35.24 -34.73
CA GLU A 566 -16.55 34.14 -35.67
C GLU A 566 -16.67 32.80 -34.96
N VAL A 567 -15.84 32.53 -33.92
CA VAL A 567 -15.95 31.32 -33.11
C VAL A 567 -17.32 31.26 -32.43
N LEU A 568 -17.72 32.31 -31.76
CA LEU A 568 -19.04 32.41 -31.11
C LEU A 568 -20.18 32.19 -32.10
N TYR A 569 -20.12 32.81 -33.27
CA TYR A 569 -21.12 32.67 -34.31
C TYR A 569 -21.22 31.21 -34.83
N LYS A 570 -20.10 30.52 -34.98
CA LYS A 570 -20.04 29.17 -35.56
C LYS A 570 -20.27 28.05 -34.53
N THR A 571 -20.06 28.29 -33.24
CA THR A 571 -20.24 27.30 -32.19
C THR A 571 -21.53 27.42 -31.40
N THR A 572 -22.21 28.59 -31.47
CA THR A 572 -23.51 28.74 -30.83
C THR A 572 -24.56 27.93 -31.59
N PRO A 573 -25.25 26.97 -30.97
CA PRO A 573 -26.31 26.25 -31.65
C PRO A 573 -27.36 27.28 -32.11
N ARG A 574 -27.56 27.37 -33.41
CA ARG A 574 -28.67 28.15 -33.97
C ARG A 574 -29.97 27.46 -33.56
N THR A 575 -30.52 27.88 -32.45
CA THR A 575 -31.92 27.58 -32.15
C THR A 575 -32.76 28.36 -33.15
N THR A 576 -32.91 27.81 -34.33
CA THR A 576 -33.85 28.32 -35.34
C THR A 576 -35.28 28.04 -34.92
N TYR A 577 -35.68 28.57 -33.78
CA TYR A 577 -37.11 28.76 -33.57
C TYR A 577 -37.53 29.91 -34.45
N THR A 578 -38.22 29.60 -35.54
CA THR A 578 -38.84 30.62 -36.37
C THR A 578 -39.72 31.50 -35.47
N LYS A 579 -39.82 32.79 -35.77
CA LYS A 579 -40.72 33.69 -35.03
C LYS A 579 -42.11 33.10 -34.84
N GLY A 580 -42.58 32.31 -35.81
CA GLY A 580 -43.83 31.54 -35.72
C GLY A 580 -43.83 30.40 -34.69
N ALA A 581 -42.71 29.68 -34.54
CA ALA A 581 -42.61 28.62 -33.54
C ALA A 581 -42.57 29.20 -32.10
N MET A 582 -41.89 30.33 -31.89
CA MET A 582 -41.90 31.03 -30.61
C MET A 582 -43.28 31.63 -30.28
N ALA A 583 -43.97 32.18 -31.26
CA ALA A 583 -45.35 32.65 -31.11
C ALA A 583 -46.31 31.48 -30.82
N GLY A 584 -46.16 30.35 -31.52
CA GLY A 584 -46.92 29.11 -31.26
C GLY A 584 -46.70 28.53 -29.88
N LEU A 585 -45.47 28.52 -29.40
CA LEU A 585 -45.14 28.06 -28.04
C LEU A 585 -45.75 28.99 -26.98
N GLY A 586 -45.66 30.31 -27.18
CA GLY A 586 -46.29 31.32 -26.32
C GLY A 586 -47.81 31.17 -26.22
N ILE A 587 -48.49 31.02 -27.35
CA ILE A 587 -49.94 30.82 -27.42
C ILE A 587 -50.31 29.47 -26.77
N GLY A 588 -49.55 28.39 -27.06
CA GLY A 588 -49.79 27.07 -26.47
C GLY A 588 -49.66 27.03 -24.93
N MET A 589 -48.65 27.69 -24.40
CA MET A 589 -48.46 27.81 -22.93
C MET A 589 -49.55 28.65 -22.27
N THR A 590 -50.03 29.71 -22.94
CA THR A 590 -51.14 30.56 -22.44
C THR A 590 -52.45 29.78 -22.40
N LEU A 591 -52.77 29.02 -23.45
CA LEU A 591 -53.93 28.14 -23.51
C LEU A 591 -53.89 27.04 -22.45
N LEU A 592 -52.74 26.44 -22.27
CA LEU A 592 -52.54 25.41 -21.23
C LEU A 592 -52.73 25.97 -19.82
N GLY A 593 -52.23 27.17 -19.57
CA GLY A 593 -52.42 27.89 -18.31
C GLY A 593 -53.92 28.23 -18.05
N LEU A 594 -54.66 28.63 -19.09
CA LEU A 594 -56.09 28.88 -18.99
C LEU A 594 -56.89 27.60 -18.71
N ILE A 595 -56.55 26.48 -19.35
CA ILE A 595 -57.20 25.18 -19.11
C ILE A 595 -56.97 24.72 -17.67
N ILE A 596 -55.73 24.84 -17.19
CA ILE A 596 -55.40 24.48 -15.80
C ILE A 596 -56.16 25.39 -14.82
N ALA A 597 -56.21 26.70 -15.06
CA ALA A 597 -56.93 27.64 -14.22
C ALA A 597 -58.44 27.34 -14.17
N LEU A 598 -59.04 27.01 -15.32
CA LEU A 598 -60.46 26.61 -15.42
C LEU A 598 -60.70 25.27 -14.65
N ALA A 599 -59.83 24.28 -14.80
CA ALA A 599 -59.95 23.00 -14.12
C ALA A 599 -59.83 23.16 -12.59
N VAL A 600 -58.95 24.02 -12.12
CA VAL A 600 -58.80 24.34 -10.68
C VAL A 600 -60.05 25.11 -10.18
N SER A 601 -60.56 26.08 -10.96
CA SER A 601 -61.75 26.84 -10.59
C SER A 601 -63.01 25.97 -10.48
N ILE A 602 -63.19 25.01 -11.40
CA ILE A 602 -64.29 24.02 -11.33
C ILE A 602 -64.16 23.13 -10.08
N LYS A 603 -62.94 22.74 -9.71
CA LYS A 603 -62.69 21.89 -8.56
C LYS A 603 -62.82 22.60 -7.20
N VAL A 604 -62.71 23.90 -7.19
CA VAL A 604 -62.90 24.75 -5.97
C VAL A 604 -64.37 25.18 -5.78
N LEU A 605 -65.17 25.14 -6.87
CA LEU A 605 -66.58 25.51 -6.85
C LEU A 605 -67.53 24.31 -6.78
N SER A 606 -67.02 23.09 -6.90
CA SER A 606 -67.71 21.83 -6.63
C SER A 606 -67.37 21.34 -5.18
#